data_61bdec7dd634ffe99b785ae25cc355d1
#
_entry.id   61bdec7dd634ffe99b785ae25cc355d1
#
_cell.length_a   1.000
_cell.length_b   1.000
_cell.length_c   1.000
_cell.angle_alpha   90.00
_cell.angle_beta   90.00
_cell.angle_gamma   90.00
#
_symmetry.space_group_name_H-M   'P 1'
#
loop_
_entity.id
_entity.type
_entity.pdbx_description
1 polymer ?
#
loop_
_entity_poly.entity_id
_entity_poly.type
_entity_poly.pdbx_seq_one_letter_code
_entity_poly.pdbx_strand_id
1 'polypeptide(L)'
;MNLSNRNVNQSTLDDMDRLSGTPEPTIWTKWFGGIIVPAVTLSYGIRSCILQHCVLLGGRKFSGRRSVTELDGSEAIAMGITWICLGLFLHFHYFWPTLKRLYIFTELGKIVAAFGFIASLGYVFWSIMKGWIWLVQ
;
A
#
# COMPACT_ATOMS: atom_id res chain seq x y z
N MET A 1 1.33 -50.33 20.73
CA MET A 1 0.63 -49.40 19.88
C MET A 1 1.03 -47.98 20.30
N ASN A 2 1.76 -47.26 19.42
CA ASN A 2 2.71 -46.19 19.79
C ASN A 2 2.00 -44.84 19.98
N LEU A 3 1.70 -44.44 21.22
CA LEU A 3 1.12 -43.12 21.57
C LEU A 3 2.13 -41.96 21.44
N SER A 4 3.43 -42.29 21.30
CA SER A 4 4.52 -41.30 21.19
C SER A 4 4.53 -40.53 19.85
N ASN A 5 4.08 -41.15 18.75
CA ASN A 5 4.12 -40.52 17.43
C ASN A 5 2.98 -39.52 17.20
N ARG A 6 1.91 -39.53 18.01
CA ARG A 6 0.80 -38.54 17.86
C ARG A 6 1.17 -37.15 18.37
N ASN A 7 1.95 -37.10 19.44
CA ASN A 7 2.33 -35.82 20.06
C ASN A 7 3.37 -35.04 19.26
N VAL A 8 4.27 -35.74 18.55
CA VAL A 8 5.31 -35.08 17.74
C VAL A 8 4.72 -34.41 16.50
N ASN A 9 3.74 -35.03 15.85
CA ASN A 9 3.09 -34.44 14.67
C ASN A 9 2.18 -33.25 15.02
N GLN A 10 1.56 -33.27 16.21
CA GLN A 10 0.76 -32.12 16.65
C GLN A 10 1.62 -30.92 17.02
N SER A 11 2.73 -31.12 17.72
CA SER A 11 3.65 -30.01 18.05
C SER A 11 4.28 -29.37 16.83
N THR A 12 4.61 -30.16 15.79
CA THR A 12 5.15 -29.60 14.52
C THR A 12 4.09 -28.85 13.73
N LEU A 13 2.84 -29.27 13.75
CA LEU A 13 1.74 -28.53 13.10
C LEU A 13 1.43 -27.22 13.85
N ASP A 14 1.43 -27.24 15.18
CA ASP A 14 1.24 -26.04 16.01
C ASP A 14 2.41 -25.04 15.85
N ASP A 15 3.64 -25.53 15.67
CA ASP A 15 4.80 -24.68 15.38
C ASP A 15 4.77 -24.11 13.95
N MET A 16 4.29 -24.88 12.98
CA MET A 16 4.08 -24.38 11.62
C MET A 16 2.95 -23.35 11.57
N ASP A 17 1.87 -23.54 12.29
CA ASP A 17 0.78 -22.55 12.44
C ASP A 17 1.26 -21.28 13.17
N ARG A 18 2.14 -21.41 14.15
CA ARG A 18 2.77 -20.26 14.81
C ARG A 18 3.73 -19.49 13.89
N LEU A 19 4.43 -20.17 12.99
CA LEU A 19 5.35 -19.56 12.03
C LEU A 19 4.60 -18.95 10.84
N SER A 20 3.44 -19.50 10.46
CA SER A 20 2.57 -18.96 9.41
C SER A 20 1.56 -17.93 9.94
N GLY A 21 1.32 -17.91 11.24
CA GLY A 21 0.48 -16.92 11.89
C GLY A 21 1.14 -15.55 11.81
N THR A 22 0.56 -14.65 11.03
CA THR A 22 0.90 -13.23 11.12
C THR A 22 0.76 -12.82 12.59
N PRO A 23 1.83 -12.29 13.22
CA PRO A 23 1.76 -11.89 14.62
C PRO A 23 0.54 -10.98 14.81
N GLU A 24 -0.29 -11.28 15.82
CA GLU A 24 -1.48 -10.48 16.09
C GLU A 24 -1.07 -9.01 16.16
N PRO A 25 -1.59 -8.16 15.28
CA PRO A 25 -1.15 -6.78 15.22
C PRO A 25 -1.48 -6.13 16.56
N THR A 26 -0.46 -5.60 17.21
CA THR A 26 -0.59 -4.85 18.45
C THR A 26 -1.64 -3.75 18.27
N ILE A 27 -2.36 -3.36 19.33
CA ILE A 27 -3.38 -2.29 19.29
C ILE A 27 -2.85 -1.05 18.57
N TRP A 28 -1.59 -0.69 18.81
CA TRP A 28 -0.89 0.42 18.15
C TRP A 28 -0.77 0.24 16.64
N THR A 29 -0.43 -0.95 16.17
CA THR A 29 -0.30 -1.25 14.74
C THR A 29 -1.65 -1.16 14.03
N LYS A 30 -2.74 -1.59 14.70
CA LYS A 30 -4.11 -1.47 14.17
C LYS A 30 -4.54 -0.01 14.03
N TRP A 31 -4.29 0.82 15.04
CA TRP A 31 -4.68 2.22 15.02
C TRP A 31 -3.81 3.06 14.07
N PHE A 32 -2.48 2.95 14.18
CA PHE A 32 -1.59 3.70 13.29
C PHE A 32 -1.64 3.19 11.84
N GLY A 33 -1.43 1.89 11.63
CA GLY A 33 -1.41 1.30 10.28
C GLY A 33 -2.80 1.23 9.63
N GLY A 34 -3.85 0.99 10.43
CA GLY A 34 -5.21 0.78 9.92
C GLY A 34 -6.07 2.03 9.80
N ILE A 35 -5.79 3.09 10.54
CA ILE A 35 -6.63 4.30 10.57
C ILE A 35 -5.82 5.56 10.26
N ILE A 36 -4.77 5.86 11.03
CA ILE A 36 -4.06 7.14 10.90
C ILE A 36 -3.33 7.25 9.57
N VAL A 37 -2.48 6.27 9.24
CA VAL A 37 -1.73 6.29 7.98
C VAL A 37 -2.66 6.27 6.76
N PRO A 38 -3.68 5.38 6.69
CA PRO A 38 -4.67 5.45 5.61
C PRO A 38 -5.40 6.79 5.51
N ALA A 39 -5.81 7.39 6.64
CA ALA A 39 -6.49 8.68 6.63
C ALA A 39 -5.62 9.80 6.04
N VAL A 40 -4.34 9.84 6.41
CA VAL A 40 -3.38 10.82 5.88
C VAL A 40 -3.14 10.59 4.38
N THR A 41 -2.91 9.36 3.96
CA THR A 41 -2.67 9.04 2.53
C THR A 41 -3.89 9.30 1.67
N LEU A 42 -5.10 8.95 2.14
CA LEU A 42 -6.36 9.25 1.46
C LEU A 42 -6.60 10.76 1.34
N SER A 43 -6.41 11.52 2.42
CA SER A 43 -6.58 12.97 2.42
C SER A 43 -5.62 13.64 1.45
N TYR A 44 -4.35 13.21 1.42
CA TYR A 44 -3.36 13.73 0.50
C TYR A 44 -3.70 13.36 -0.96
N GLY A 45 -4.12 12.11 -1.20
CA GLY A 45 -4.53 11.66 -2.53
C GLY A 45 -5.75 12.41 -3.06
N ILE A 46 -6.79 12.59 -2.25
CA ILE A 46 -8.00 13.36 -2.61
C ILE A 46 -7.62 14.81 -2.93
N ARG A 47 -6.80 15.44 -2.08
CA ARG A 47 -6.33 16.80 -2.31
C ARG A 47 -5.57 16.92 -3.63
N SER A 48 -4.68 15.97 -3.94
CA SER A 48 -3.92 15.95 -5.21
C SER A 48 -4.84 15.82 -6.42
N CYS A 49 -5.90 15.02 -6.33
CA CYS A 49 -6.89 14.90 -7.40
C CYS A 49 -7.70 16.19 -7.61
N ILE A 50 -8.11 16.86 -6.51
CA ILE A 50 -8.92 18.09 -6.59
C ILE A 50 -8.11 19.27 -7.10
N LEU A 51 -6.89 19.46 -6.56
CA LEU A 51 -6.03 20.58 -6.93
C LEU A 51 -5.28 20.35 -8.23
N GLN A 52 -5.30 19.11 -8.76
CA GLN A 52 -4.50 18.68 -9.91
C GLN A 52 -3.02 19.05 -9.78
N HIS A 53 -2.55 19.10 -8.53
CA HIS A 53 -1.19 19.45 -8.16
C HIS A 53 -0.70 18.53 -7.05
N CYS A 54 0.48 17.94 -7.25
CA CYS A 54 1.09 17.01 -6.31
C CYS A 54 2.57 17.34 -6.16
N VAL A 55 3.02 17.45 -4.92
CA VAL A 55 4.42 17.70 -4.59
C VAL A 55 5.04 16.40 -4.11
N LEU A 56 5.98 15.88 -4.87
CA LEU A 56 6.80 14.74 -4.46
C LEU A 56 8.09 15.26 -3.84
N LEU A 57 8.33 14.84 -2.60
CA LEU A 57 9.63 15.00 -1.97
C LEU A 57 10.61 14.06 -2.70
N GLY A 58 11.24 14.58 -3.75
CA GLY A 58 12.20 13.87 -4.57
C GLY A 58 13.44 13.48 -3.79
N GLY A 59 14.06 12.39 -4.20
CA GLY A 59 15.31 11.91 -3.65
C GLY A 59 16.44 12.93 -3.78
N ARG A 60 17.51 12.71 -3.04
CA ARG A 60 18.74 13.50 -3.09
C ARG A 60 19.27 13.56 -4.51
N LYS A 61 19.26 14.74 -5.13
CA LYS A 61 20.09 14.95 -6.32
C LYS A 61 21.54 14.73 -5.95
N PHE A 62 22.34 14.18 -6.87
CA PHE A 62 23.77 13.91 -6.69
C PHE A 62 24.56 15.16 -6.19
N SER A 63 23.98 16.36 -6.35
CA SER A 63 24.55 17.64 -5.89
C SER A 63 24.16 18.03 -4.45
N GLY A 64 23.55 17.14 -3.66
CA GLY A 64 23.19 17.42 -2.26
C GLY A 64 21.96 18.31 -2.01
N ARG A 65 21.37 18.90 -3.05
CA ARG A 65 20.13 19.68 -2.96
C ARG A 65 18.90 18.77 -3.01
N ARG A 66 17.93 18.97 -2.12
CA ARG A 66 16.62 18.32 -2.18
C ARG A 66 15.92 18.80 -3.47
N SER A 67 15.61 17.86 -4.37
CA SER A 67 14.75 18.20 -5.51
C SER A 67 13.31 17.92 -5.11
N VAL A 68 12.49 18.93 -5.23
CA VAL A 68 11.05 18.81 -5.18
C VAL A 68 10.60 18.60 -6.63
N THR A 69 9.87 17.52 -6.88
CA THR A 69 9.25 17.29 -8.18
C THR A 69 7.80 17.67 -8.07
N GLU A 70 7.39 18.67 -8.81
CA GLU A 70 6.00 19.08 -8.90
C GLU A 70 5.39 18.35 -10.11
N LEU A 71 4.24 17.75 -9.87
CA LEU A 71 3.43 17.07 -10.88
C LEU A 71 2.14 17.86 -11.04
N ASP A 72 1.76 18.16 -12.26
CA ASP A 72 0.57 18.93 -12.57
C ASP A 72 -0.37 18.17 -13.52
N GLY A 73 -1.68 18.50 -13.45
CA GLY A 73 -2.68 17.96 -14.35
C GLY A 73 -2.89 16.45 -14.19
N SER A 74 -2.84 15.71 -15.29
CA SER A 74 -3.13 14.28 -15.32
C SER A 74 -2.13 13.44 -14.51
N GLU A 75 -0.90 13.87 -14.39
CA GLU A 75 0.14 13.19 -13.61
C GLU A 75 -0.13 13.32 -12.11
N ALA A 76 -0.56 14.52 -11.67
CA ALA A 76 -0.96 14.76 -10.30
C ALA A 76 -2.21 13.96 -9.92
N ILE A 77 -3.19 13.83 -10.82
CA ILE A 77 -4.39 13.01 -10.61
C ILE A 77 -4.00 11.53 -10.47
N ALA A 78 -3.17 11.02 -11.38
CA ALA A 78 -2.71 9.64 -11.33
C ALA A 78 -1.94 9.34 -10.03
N MET A 79 -1.08 10.26 -9.59
CA MET A 79 -0.38 10.16 -8.32
C MET A 79 -1.33 10.23 -7.12
N GLY A 80 -2.37 11.07 -7.20
CA GLY A 80 -3.44 11.13 -6.21
C GLY A 80 -4.18 9.78 -6.08
N ILE A 81 -4.51 9.15 -7.22
CA ILE A 81 -5.12 7.81 -7.25
C ILE A 81 -4.18 6.78 -6.61
N THR A 82 -2.87 6.86 -6.89
CA THR A 82 -1.86 5.99 -6.25
C THR A 82 -1.93 6.08 -4.73
N TRP A 83 -1.98 7.30 -4.17
CA TRP A 83 -2.11 7.52 -2.73
C TRP A 83 -3.43 7.02 -2.14
N ILE A 84 -4.54 7.20 -2.87
CA ILE A 84 -5.85 6.69 -2.47
C ILE A 84 -5.83 5.16 -2.42
N CYS A 85 -5.33 4.50 -3.47
CA CYS A 85 -5.23 3.05 -3.52
C CYS A 85 -4.33 2.49 -2.41
N LEU A 86 -3.20 3.15 -2.12
CA LEU A 86 -2.32 2.78 -1.02
C LEU A 86 -3.04 2.90 0.33
N GLY A 87 -3.75 4.00 0.57
CA GLY A 87 -4.53 4.20 1.79
C GLY A 87 -5.62 3.14 1.98
N LEU A 88 -6.37 2.84 0.93
CA LEU A 88 -7.39 1.79 0.95
C LEU A 88 -6.77 0.41 1.21
N PHE A 89 -5.66 0.09 0.55
CA PHE A 89 -4.96 -1.17 0.75
C PHE A 89 -4.52 -1.34 2.20
N LEU A 90 -3.89 -0.32 2.80
CA LEU A 90 -3.46 -0.35 4.21
C LEU A 90 -4.66 -0.47 5.15
N HIS A 91 -5.75 0.24 4.87
CA HIS A 91 -6.97 0.16 5.67
C HIS A 91 -7.56 -1.25 5.64
N PHE A 92 -7.70 -1.85 4.47
CA PHE A 92 -8.17 -3.23 4.33
C PHE A 92 -7.21 -4.25 4.92
N HIS A 93 -5.90 -3.99 4.88
CA HIS A 93 -4.90 -4.92 5.40
C HIS A 93 -4.85 -4.94 6.93
N TYR A 94 -4.91 -3.79 7.60
CA TYR A 94 -4.71 -3.68 9.05
C TYR A 94 -5.98 -3.60 9.86
N PHE A 95 -7.05 -3.02 9.34
CA PHE A 95 -8.27 -2.78 10.10
C PHE A 95 -9.30 -3.92 9.95
N TRP A 96 -9.55 -4.36 8.72
CA TRP A 96 -10.63 -5.29 8.42
C TRP A 96 -10.41 -6.77 8.74
N PRO A 97 -9.20 -7.33 8.91
CA PRO A 97 -9.02 -8.73 9.30
C PRO A 97 -9.69 -9.10 10.62
N THR A 98 -10.01 -8.09 11.46
CA THR A 98 -10.74 -8.30 12.73
C THR A 98 -12.22 -8.63 12.55
N LEU A 99 -12.78 -8.38 11.37
CA LEU A 99 -14.20 -8.58 11.06
C LEU A 99 -14.40 -9.85 10.22
N LYS A 100 -14.42 -11.02 10.86
CA LYS A 100 -14.56 -12.34 10.20
C LYS A 100 -15.71 -12.44 9.18
N ARG A 101 -16.77 -11.64 9.34
CA ARG A 101 -17.97 -11.66 8.49
C ARG A 101 -17.78 -11.02 7.12
N LEU A 102 -16.75 -10.18 6.96
CA LEU A 102 -16.49 -9.40 5.73
C LEU A 102 -15.22 -9.83 5.01
N TYR A 103 -14.67 -11.00 5.34
CA TYR A 103 -13.40 -11.49 4.81
C TYR A 103 -13.32 -11.46 3.27
N ILE A 104 -14.38 -11.92 2.57
CA ILE A 104 -14.40 -11.96 1.10
C ILE A 104 -14.32 -10.54 0.51
N PHE A 105 -15.05 -9.58 1.08
CA PHE A 105 -15.01 -8.18 0.63
C PHE A 105 -13.65 -7.53 0.89
N THR A 106 -13.00 -7.91 1.99
CA THR A 106 -11.67 -7.43 2.35
C THR A 106 -10.61 -7.90 1.35
N GLU A 107 -10.64 -9.18 0.98
CA GLU A 107 -9.69 -9.72 0.01
C GLU A 107 -9.91 -9.12 -1.38
N LEU A 108 -11.17 -8.98 -1.82
CA LEU A 108 -11.49 -8.33 -3.08
C LEU A 108 -11.04 -6.84 -3.07
N GLY A 109 -11.30 -6.14 -1.97
CA GLY A 109 -10.88 -4.74 -1.79
C GLY A 109 -9.36 -4.56 -1.88
N LYS A 110 -8.58 -5.46 -1.28
CA LYS A 110 -7.10 -5.45 -1.38
C LYS A 110 -6.64 -5.65 -2.82
N ILE A 111 -7.24 -6.63 -3.53
CA ILE A 111 -6.89 -6.92 -4.93
C ILE A 111 -7.17 -5.70 -5.81
N VAL A 112 -8.36 -5.12 -5.71
CA VAL A 112 -8.74 -3.92 -6.48
C VAL A 112 -7.82 -2.75 -6.17
N ALA A 113 -7.53 -2.49 -4.89
CA ALA A 113 -6.63 -1.44 -4.47
C ALA A 113 -5.19 -1.67 -4.98
N ALA A 114 -4.70 -2.91 -4.97
CA ALA A 114 -3.38 -3.26 -5.50
C ALA A 114 -3.31 -3.05 -7.03
N PHE A 115 -4.33 -3.47 -7.78
CA PHE A 115 -4.39 -3.23 -9.22
C PHE A 115 -4.46 -1.74 -9.54
N GLY A 116 -5.29 -0.97 -8.83
CA GLY A 116 -5.38 0.48 -9.00
C GLY A 116 -4.04 1.17 -8.70
N PHE A 117 -3.33 0.73 -7.67
CA PHE A 117 -2.00 1.23 -7.32
C PHE A 117 -0.98 0.97 -8.45
N ILE A 118 -0.91 -0.27 -8.94
CA ILE A 118 0.04 -0.64 -10.01
C ILE A 118 -0.29 0.11 -11.31
N ALA A 119 -1.57 0.19 -11.69
CA ALA A 119 -1.98 0.86 -12.91
C ALA A 119 -1.69 2.37 -12.88
N SER A 120 -2.02 3.04 -11.76
CA SER A 120 -1.77 4.47 -11.63
C SER A 120 -0.28 4.81 -11.54
N LEU A 121 0.49 4.01 -10.81
CA LEU A 121 1.94 4.16 -10.74
C LEU A 121 2.61 3.91 -12.10
N GLY A 122 2.15 2.90 -12.83
CA GLY A 122 2.59 2.61 -14.20
C GLY A 122 2.33 3.76 -15.17
N TYR A 123 1.16 4.40 -15.04
CA TYR A 123 0.84 5.59 -15.85
C TYR A 123 1.80 6.77 -15.54
N VAL A 124 2.04 7.06 -14.26
CA VAL A 124 2.98 8.12 -13.85
C VAL A 124 4.38 7.83 -14.40
N PHE A 125 4.85 6.60 -14.25
CA PHE A 125 6.15 6.19 -14.79
C PHE A 125 6.23 6.35 -16.31
N TRP A 126 5.20 5.92 -17.03
CA TRP A 126 5.11 6.06 -18.48
C TRP A 126 5.14 7.53 -18.93
N SER A 127 4.41 8.40 -18.23
CA SER A 127 4.37 9.83 -18.51
C SER A 127 5.74 10.48 -18.35
N ILE A 128 6.45 10.17 -17.27
CA ILE A 128 7.82 10.65 -17.01
C ILE A 128 8.77 10.15 -18.10
N MET A 129 8.69 8.90 -18.50
CA MET A 129 9.52 8.32 -19.56
C MET A 129 9.28 8.98 -20.91
N LYS A 130 8.03 9.28 -21.26
CA LYS A 130 7.72 10.05 -22.47
C LYS A 130 8.40 11.42 -22.46
N GLY A 131 8.33 12.16 -21.36
CA GLY A 131 8.99 13.45 -21.22
C GLY A 131 10.51 13.37 -21.47
N TRP A 132 11.15 12.32 -21.00
CA TRP A 132 12.58 12.09 -21.23
C TRP A 132 12.93 11.82 -22.69
N ILE A 133 12.10 11.01 -23.37
CA ILE A 133 12.33 10.68 -24.80
C ILE A 133 12.27 11.94 -25.68
N TRP A 134 11.35 12.85 -25.40
CA TRP A 134 11.22 14.12 -26.13
C TRP A 134 12.36 15.12 -25.87
N LEU A 135 13.05 15.01 -24.73
CA LEU A 135 14.19 15.86 -24.40
C LEU A 135 15.50 15.41 -25.08
N VAL A 136 15.57 14.18 -25.57
CA VAL A 136 16.77 13.58 -26.18
C VAL A 136 16.74 13.64 -27.72
N GLN A 137 15.58 13.99 -28.32
CA GLN A 137 15.42 14.23 -29.74
C GLN A 137 15.60 15.73 -30.08
#